data_f4873755a50349eda6bd3bd2b50b2442
#
_entry.id   f4873755a50349eda6bd3bd2b50b2442
#
_cell.length_a   1.000
_cell.length_b   1.000
_cell.length_c   1.000
_cell.angle_alpha   90.00
_cell.angle_beta   90.00
_cell.angle_gamma   90.00
#
_symmetry.space_group_name_H-M   'P 1'
#
loop_
_entity.id
_entity.type
_entity.pdbx_description
1 polymer ?
#
loop_
_entity_poly.entity_id
_entity_poly.type
_entity_poly.pdbx_seq_one_letter_code
_entity_poly.pdbx_strand_id
1 'polypeptide(L)'
;MQLEKIKKKSKKKYKIEENIKKAVELSKAKNEAQNRYLRIKGTQIRDYQKMMSYIVFYNPTKKLNLEKLPKDKYKQSELWKYGISGDLPIILVKIKDSNDAHVVKEVLKAYEFFRTKNLETELIILDEEKHSYENYVREDVENIIQNSQIAYLKNIRAGIFELSKNEISKDDLNLLNFVATIIIDANKGGIKNALKELEEEYLEKYKDVGKEQQITLIENENNENIDILENIDNLKYYNEYGAFSEDGKEYLIKVNKENRLPTIWSNIMQMKNLEH
;
A
#
# COMPACT_ATOMS: atom_id res chain seq x y z
N MET A 1 11.34 29.46 -10.40
CA MET A 1 12.60 29.53 -11.18
C MET A 1 13.46 28.27 -11.05
N GLN A 2 13.79 27.77 -9.84
CA GLN A 2 14.64 26.57 -9.66
C GLN A 2 13.95 25.28 -10.12
N LEU A 3 12.68 25.06 -9.80
CA LEU A 3 11.88 23.92 -10.25
C LEU A 3 11.70 23.83 -11.76
N GLU A 4 11.56 24.97 -12.44
CA GLU A 4 11.45 24.99 -13.91
C GLU A 4 12.78 24.63 -14.59
N LYS A 5 13.89 25.10 -14.03
CA LYS A 5 15.24 24.70 -14.53
C LYS A 5 15.45 23.19 -14.38
N ILE A 6 15.02 22.60 -13.24
CA ILE A 6 15.09 21.14 -13.00
C ILE A 6 14.21 20.38 -14.00
N LYS A 7 12.94 20.81 -14.19
CA LYS A 7 12.02 20.22 -15.17
C LYS A 7 12.57 20.28 -16.60
N LYS A 8 13.15 21.43 -17.00
CA LYS A 8 13.74 21.62 -18.33
C LYS A 8 14.98 20.75 -18.54
N LYS A 9 15.83 20.60 -17.52
CA LYS A 9 17.02 19.73 -17.52
C LYS A 9 16.63 18.26 -17.59
N SER A 10 15.63 17.83 -16.82
CA SER A 10 15.09 16.46 -16.87
C SER A 10 14.48 16.14 -18.22
N LYS A 11 13.64 17.01 -18.79
CA LYS A 11 13.06 16.82 -20.13
C LYS A 11 14.15 16.66 -21.20
N LYS A 12 15.23 17.45 -21.14
CA LYS A 12 16.33 17.34 -22.11
C LYS A 12 17.12 16.03 -21.93
N LYS A 13 17.33 15.58 -20.68
CA LYS A 13 18.07 14.36 -20.36
C LYS A 13 17.35 13.09 -20.83
N TYR A 14 16.02 13.04 -20.66
CA TYR A 14 15.21 11.85 -20.95
C TYR A 14 14.51 11.87 -22.32
N LYS A 15 14.86 12.81 -23.20
CA LYS A 15 14.44 12.76 -24.62
C LYS A 15 15.17 11.69 -25.44
N ILE A 16 16.30 11.20 -24.96
CA ILE A 16 17.13 10.21 -25.64
C ILE A 16 16.80 8.85 -25.06
N GLU A 17 16.33 7.91 -25.88
CA GLU A 17 15.93 6.54 -25.47
C GLU A 17 17.04 5.82 -24.69
N GLU A 18 18.30 6.00 -25.10
CA GLU A 18 19.47 5.43 -24.41
C GLU A 18 19.56 5.91 -22.94
N ASN A 19 19.25 7.17 -22.67
CA ASN A 19 19.26 7.69 -21.30
C ASN A 19 18.13 7.12 -20.45
N ILE A 20 17.00 6.79 -21.05
CA ILE A 20 15.91 6.09 -20.38
C ILE A 20 16.34 4.68 -20.02
N LYS A 21 16.91 3.93 -20.99
CA LYS A 21 17.44 2.58 -20.74
C LYS A 21 18.46 2.58 -19.60
N LYS A 22 19.45 3.49 -19.66
CA LYS A 22 20.45 3.65 -18.58
C LYS A 22 19.83 3.97 -17.23
N ALA A 23 18.77 4.81 -17.19
CA ALA A 23 18.09 5.14 -15.95
C ALA A 23 17.36 3.92 -15.34
N VAL A 24 16.73 3.09 -16.19
CA VAL A 24 16.08 1.84 -15.79
C VAL A 24 17.10 0.82 -15.25
N GLU A 25 18.22 0.64 -15.96
CA GLU A 25 19.29 -0.27 -15.52
C GLU A 25 19.90 0.18 -14.18
N LEU A 26 20.17 1.48 -14.04
CA LEU A 26 20.68 2.04 -12.78
C LEU A 26 19.66 1.84 -11.63
N SER A 27 18.39 2.02 -11.90
CA SER A 27 17.32 1.79 -10.90
C SER A 27 17.27 0.31 -10.48
N LYS A 28 17.37 -0.62 -11.42
CA LYS A 28 17.44 -2.07 -11.14
C LYS A 28 18.67 -2.40 -10.29
N ALA A 29 19.84 -1.94 -10.70
CA ALA A 29 21.10 -2.17 -9.97
C ALA A 29 21.04 -1.60 -8.54
N LYS A 30 20.47 -0.40 -8.37
CA LYS A 30 20.24 0.21 -7.04
C LYS A 30 19.32 -0.65 -6.17
N ASN A 31 18.21 -1.12 -6.73
CA ASN A 31 17.27 -1.98 -6.00
C ASN A 31 17.90 -3.30 -5.57
N GLU A 32 18.67 -3.93 -6.45
CA GLU A 32 19.39 -5.17 -6.13
C GLU A 32 20.45 -4.95 -5.05
N ALA A 33 21.19 -3.85 -5.11
CA ALA A 33 22.18 -3.50 -4.09
C ALA A 33 21.52 -3.26 -2.73
N GLN A 34 20.38 -2.55 -2.69
CA GLN A 34 19.59 -2.33 -1.48
C GLN A 34 19.08 -3.65 -0.88
N ASN A 35 18.52 -4.54 -1.72
CA ASN A 35 18.01 -5.82 -1.25
C ASN A 35 19.13 -6.72 -0.70
N ARG A 36 20.31 -6.70 -1.34
CA ARG A 36 21.51 -7.41 -0.84
C ARG A 36 21.97 -6.83 0.50
N TYR A 37 22.03 -5.51 0.61
CA TYR A 37 22.40 -4.83 1.84
C TYR A 37 21.48 -5.21 3.01
N LEU A 38 20.17 -5.22 2.78
CA LEU A 38 19.17 -5.62 3.76
C LEU A 38 19.11 -7.16 3.98
N ARG A 39 19.86 -7.94 3.20
CA ARG A 39 19.84 -9.41 3.24
C ARG A 39 18.44 -9.99 3.11
N ILE A 40 17.64 -9.44 2.20
CA ILE A 40 16.26 -9.85 1.95
C ILE A 40 16.24 -10.95 0.89
N LYS A 41 15.52 -12.05 1.16
CA LYS A 41 15.30 -13.14 0.21
C LYS A 41 14.20 -12.76 -0.80
N GLY A 42 14.20 -13.38 -1.98
CA GLY A 42 13.21 -13.08 -3.04
C GLY A 42 11.75 -13.29 -2.60
N THR A 43 11.48 -14.27 -1.75
CA THR A 43 10.14 -14.50 -1.17
C THR A 43 9.71 -13.35 -0.26
N GLN A 44 10.62 -12.87 0.58
CA GLN A 44 10.36 -11.73 1.47
C GLN A 44 10.11 -10.44 0.69
N ILE A 45 10.83 -10.23 -0.43
CA ILE A 45 10.60 -9.05 -1.29
C ILE A 45 9.15 -9.01 -1.77
N ARG A 46 8.59 -10.15 -2.20
CA ARG A 46 7.19 -10.23 -2.63
C ARG A 46 6.23 -9.91 -1.49
N ASP A 47 6.46 -10.47 -0.32
CA ASP A 47 5.62 -10.24 0.85
C ASP A 47 5.66 -8.74 1.26
N TYR A 48 6.85 -8.12 1.26
CA TYR A 48 7.01 -6.70 1.57
C TYR A 48 6.38 -5.79 0.51
N GLN A 49 6.51 -6.12 -0.78
CA GLN A 49 5.83 -5.40 -1.86
C GLN A 49 4.31 -5.51 -1.75
N LYS A 50 3.80 -6.68 -1.37
CA LYS A 50 2.37 -6.89 -1.11
C LYS A 50 1.90 -6.06 0.09
N MET A 51 2.67 -6.00 1.18
CA MET A 51 2.40 -5.07 2.30
C MET A 51 2.35 -3.62 1.83
N MET A 52 3.34 -3.18 1.02
CA MET A 52 3.36 -1.83 0.47
C MET A 52 2.09 -1.53 -0.34
N SER A 53 1.59 -2.48 -1.11
CA SER A 53 0.36 -2.27 -1.88
C SER A 53 -0.85 -1.99 -0.98
N TYR A 54 -1.00 -2.69 0.13
CA TYR A 54 -2.06 -2.43 1.11
C TYR A 54 -1.88 -1.09 1.87
N ILE A 55 -0.65 -0.62 1.99
CA ILE A 55 -0.34 0.68 2.63
C ILE A 55 -0.62 1.84 1.67
N VAL A 56 -0.22 1.71 0.40
CA VAL A 56 -0.32 2.77 -0.60
C VAL A 56 -1.72 2.86 -1.21
N PHE A 57 -2.32 1.70 -1.49
CA PHE A 57 -3.66 1.63 -2.04
C PHE A 57 -4.68 1.48 -0.93
N TYR A 58 -5.61 2.41 -0.92
CA TYR A 58 -6.66 2.44 0.08
C TYR A 58 -7.49 1.15 0.10
N ASN A 59 -7.58 0.50 1.27
CA ASN A 59 -8.44 -0.66 1.44
C ASN A 59 -9.90 -0.22 1.67
N PRO A 60 -10.82 -0.44 0.73
CA PRO A 60 -12.21 0.00 0.85
C PRO A 60 -12.97 -0.68 2.00
N THR A 61 -12.52 -1.86 2.48
CA THR A 61 -13.14 -2.51 3.63
C THR A 61 -12.97 -1.69 4.91
N LYS A 62 -11.80 -1.08 5.09
CA LYS A 62 -11.53 -0.21 6.23
C LYS A 62 -12.36 1.07 6.20
N LYS A 63 -12.62 1.65 5.03
CA LYS A 63 -13.46 2.86 4.92
C LYS A 63 -14.86 2.62 5.46
N LEU A 64 -15.48 1.51 5.09
CA LEU A 64 -16.84 1.17 5.56
C LEU A 64 -16.89 0.95 7.06
N ASN A 65 -15.82 0.44 7.65
CA ASN A 65 -15.74 0.29 9.09
C ASN A 65 -15.52 1.65 9.78
N LEU A 66 -14.74 2.56 9.18
CA LEU A 66 -14.55 3.94 9.66
C LEU A 66 -15.87 4.73 9.70
N GLU A 67 -16.73 4.54 8.71
CA GLU A 67 -18.03 5.21 8.65
C GLU A 67 -19.01 4.71 9.72
N LYS A 68 -18.81 3.49 10.24
CA LYS A 68 -19.64 2.89 11.30
C LYS A 68 -19.20 3.27 12.71
N LEU A 69 -18.04 3.92 12.87
CA LEU A 69 -17.58 4.35 14.19
C LEU A 69 -18.32 5.60 14.67
N PRO A 70 -18.61 5.68 15.97
CA PRO A 70 -19.08 6.90 16.58
C PRO A 70 -17.99 7.98 16.45
N LYS A 71 -18.21 8.95 15.57
CA LYS A 71 -17.23 10.03 15.26
C LYS A 71 -16.86 10.86 16.51
N ASP A 72 -17.75 10.92 17.47
CA ASP A 72 -17.57 11.69 18.69
C ASP A 72 -16.66 10.99 19.72
N LYS A 73 -16.47 9.68 19.60
CA LYS A 73 -15.73 8.88 20.58
C LYS A 73 -14.27 8.68 20.22
N TYR A 74 -13.91 8.66 18.93
CA TYR A 74 -12.56 8.33 18.45
C TYR A 74 -11.96 9.48 17.68
N LYS A 75 -10.96 10.14 18.29
CA LYS A 75 -10.25 11.27 17.70
C LYS A 75 -8.80 10.90 17.46
N GLN A 76 -8.22 11.36 16.37
CA GLN A 76 -6.79 11.20 16.05
C GLN A 76 -5.91 11.71 17.20
N SER A 77 -6.32 12.80 17.87
CA SER A 77 -5.60 13.38 18.99
C SER A 77 -5.39 12.43 20.18
N GLU A 78 -6.21 11.37 20.29
CA GLU A 78 -6.03 10.35 21.33
C GLU A 78 -4.75 9.51 21.14
N LEU A 79 -4.21 9.48 19.91
CA LEU A 79 -2.95 8.82 19.61
C LEU A 79 -1.72 9.65 20.01
N TRP A 80 -1.87 10.98 20.11
CA TRP A 80 -0.76 11.90 20.37
C TRP A 80 -0.12 11.71 21.75
N LYS A 81 -0.90 11.27 22.73
CA LYS A 81 -0.36 10.96 24.08
C LYS A 81 0.64 9.79 24.07
N TYR A 82 0.62 8.98 23.01
CA TYR A 82 1.58 7.91 22.77
C TYR A 82 2.70 8.31 21.79
N GLY A 83 2.74 9.57 21.38
CA GLY A 83 3.70 10.08 20.40
C GLY A 83 3.37 9.72 18.94
N ILE A 84 2.24 9.05 18.70
CA ILE A 84 1.79 8.60 17.38
C ILE A 84 1.05 9.74 16.69
N SER A 85 1.47 10.11 15.47
CA SER A 85 0.87 11.25 14.75
C SER A 85 -0.54 10.94 14.23
N GLY A 86 -0.78 9.72 13.81
CA GLY A 86 -2.01 9.31 13.15
C GLY A 86 -2.20 9.87 11.75
N ASP A 87 -1.23 10.63 11.22
CA ASP A 87 -1.23 11.17 9.85
C ASP A 87 -0.69 10.18 8.83
N LEU A 88 0.07 9.20 9.29
CA LEU A 88 0.73 8.20 8.48
C LEU A 88 0.05 6.83 8.63
N PRO A 89 0.16 5.97 7.61
CA PRO A 89 -0.31 4.60 7.71
C PRO A 89 0.36 3.88 8.89
N ILE A 90 -0.44 3.18 9.68
CA ILE A 90 0.03 2.47 10.88
C ILE A 90 0.14 0.97 10.59
N ILE A 91 1.30 0.40 10.92
CA ILE A 91 1.53 -1.04 10.98
C ILE A 91 1.53 -1.44 12.46
N LEU A 92 0.56 -2.23 12.88
CA LEU A 92 0.42 -2.70 14.25
C LEU A 92 0.89 -4.15 14.37
N VAL A 93 1.91 -4.38 15.16
CA VAL A 93 2.42 -5.72 15.49
C VAL A 93 2.00 -6.07 16.92
N LYS A 94 1.30 -7.20 17.08
CA LYS A 94 0.90 -7.72 18.38
C LYS A 94 1.77 -8.90 18.77
N ILE A 95 2.31 -8.85 19.97
CA ILE A 95 3.18 -9.86 20.53
C ILE A 95 2.66 -10.26 21.91
N LYS A 96 2.87 -11.50 22.33
CA LYS A 96 2.37 -12.04 23.60
C LYS A 96 3.44 -12.72 24.44
N ASP A 97 4.48 -13.21 23.80
CA ASP A 97 5.58 -13.89 24.47
C ASP A 97 6.91 -13.71 23.72
N SER A 98 8.01 -14.09 24.34
CA SER A 98 9.36 -13.96 23.77
C SER A 98 9.58 -14.79 22.50
N ASN A 99 8.76 -15.83 22.23
CA ASN A 99 8.84 -16.59 21.00
C ASN A 99 8.42 -15.74 19.78
N ASP A 100 7.65 -14.69 20.01
CA ASP A 100 7.18 -13.75 19.00
C ASP A 100 8.29 -12.80 18.48
N ALA A 101 9.43 -12.76 19.15
CA ALA A 101 10.56 -11.90 18.84
C ALA A 101 11.06 -12.04 17.39
N HIS A 102 10.95 -13.23 16.80
CA HIS A 102 11.32 -13.46 15.41
C HIS A 102 10.44 -12.69 14.42
N VAL A 103 9.13 -12.51 14.73
CA VAL A 103 8.20 -11.73 13.91
C VAL A 103 8.56 -10.26 13.98
N VAL A 104 8.93 -9.75 15.15
CA VAL A 104 9.40 -8.35 15.30
C VAL A 104 10.64 -8.12 14.42
N LYS A 105 11.62 -9.03 14.40
CA LYS A 105 12.79 -8.94 13.51
C LYS A 105 12.39 -8.92 12.02
N GLU A 106 11.41 -9.73 11.64
CA GLU A 106 10.93 -9.79 10.26
C GLU A 106 10.23 -8.48 9.86
N VAL A 107 9.40 -7.94 10.75
CA VAL A 107 8.68 -6.67 10.51
C VAL A 107 9.64 -5.48 10.47
N LEU A 108 10.65 -5.43 11.33
CA LEU A 108 11.68 -4.38 11.26
C LEU A 108 12.41 -4.40 9.91
N LYS A 109 12.73 -5.57 9.37
CA LYS A 109 13.29 -5.68 8.01
C LYS A 109 12.33 -5.19 6.93
N ALA A 110 11.04 -5.50 7.04
CA ALA A 110 10.04 -4.98 6.12
C ALA A 110 9.97 -3.45 6.22
N TYR A 111 10.02 -2.92 7.42
CA TYR A 111 10.02 -1.48 7.67
C TYR A 111 11.28 -0.79 7.10
N GLU A 112 12.47 -1.37 7.28
CA GLU A 112 13.70 -0.90 6.62
C GLU A 112 13.55 -0.88 5.10
N PHE A 113 12.98 -1.94 4.52
CA PHE A 113 12.70 -2.01 3.09
C PHE A 113 11.77 -0.88 2.64
N PHE A 114 10.71 -0.56 3.38
CA PHE A 114 9.81 0.56 3.07
C PHE A 114 10.54 1.89 3.08
N ARG A 115 11.42 2.12 4.05
CA ARG A 115 12.25 3.33 4.13
C ARG A 115 13.16 3.49 2.90
N THR A 116 13.71 2.39 2.35
CA THR A 116 14.51 2.45 1.11
C THR A 116 13.68 2.87 -0.12
N LYS A 117 12.35 2.73 -0.04
CA LYS A 117 11.39 3.13 -1.09
C LYS A 117 10.76 4.50 -0.81
N ASN A 118 11.24 5.22 0.20
CA ASN A 118 10.66 6.48 0.69
C ASN A 118 9.19 6.36 1.11
N LEU A 119 8.77 5.19 1.55
CA LEU A 119 7.46 4.99 2.15
C LEU A 119 7.56 5.25 3.65
N GLU A 120 6.86 6.27 4.11
CA GLU A 120 6.77 6.62 5.53
C GLU A 120 5.52 5.98 6.14
N THR A 121 5.73 5.27 7.25
CA THR A 121 4.67 4.63 8.04
C THR A 121 5.04 4.74 9.52
N GLU A 122 4.10 4.54 10.41
CA GLU A 122 4.35 4.36 11.84
C GLU A 122 4.27 2.87 12.19
N LEU A 123 5.31 2.34 12.79
CA LEU A 123 5.38 0.96 13.26
C LEU A 123 5.12 0.93 14.75
N ILE A 124 4.03 0.30 15.15
CA ILE A 124 3.64 0.16 16.56
C ILE A 124 3.78 -1.30 16.96
N ILE A 125 4.59 -1.55 17.98
CA ILE A 125 4.74 -2.87 18.58
C ILE A 125 3.95 -2.87 19.87
N LEU A 126 2.88 -3.63 19.92
CA LEU A 126 1.98 -3.75 21.06
C LEU A 126 2.28 -5.04 21.81
N ASP A 127 2.81 -4.89 23.02
CA ASP A 127 2.95 -5.96 23.96
C ASP A 127 1.60 -6.28 24.62
N GLU A 128 1.11 -7.49 24.38
CA GLU A 128 -0.11 -8.03 24.97
C GLU A 128 0.17 -9.06 26.08
N GLU A 129 1.40 -9.11 26.61
CA GLU A 129 1.76 -10.00 27.71
C GLU A 129 0.84 -9.80 28.92
N LYS A 130 0.32 -10.89 29.46
CA LYS A 130 -0.49 -10.86 30.67
C LYS A 130 0.46 -10.83 31.87
N HIS A 131 0.52 -9.66 32.52
CA HIS A 131 1.15 -9.44 33.83
C HIS A 131 2.25 -10.46 34.21
N SER A 132 3.43 -10.30 33.66
CA SER A 132 4.65 -10.88 34.24
C SER A 132 5.30 -9.82 35.15
N TYR A 133 5.77 -10.21 36.32
CA TYR A 133 6.60 -9.37 37.17
C TYR A 133 7.93 -9.01 36.46
N GLU A 134 8.29 -9.78 35.45
CA GLU A 134 9.48 -9.66 34.64
C GLU A 134 9.07 -9.36 33.22
N ASN A 135 9.37 -8.15 32.73
CA ASN A 135 8.99 -7.64 31.39
C ASN A 135 9.89 -8.23 30.28
N TYR A 136 10.04 -9.55 30.23
CA TYR A 136 10.95 -10.22 29.28
C TYR A 136 10.62 -9.89 27.81
N VAL A 137 9.34 -9.85 27.45
CA VAL A 137 8.92 -9.52 26.08
C VAL A 137 9.36 -8.12 25.68
N ARG A 138 9.20 -7.15 26.59
CA ARG A 138 9.60 -5.77 26.36
C ARG A 138 11.11 -5.63 26.23
N GLU A 139 11.88 -6.32 27.07
CA GLU A 139 13.34 -6.31 27.00
C GLU A 139 13.85 -6.95 25.71
N ASP A 140 13.25 -8.06 25.27
CA ASP A 140 13.58 -8.72 24.01
C ASP A 140 13.30 -7.79 22.82
N VAL A 141 12.14 -7.13 22.80
CA VAL A 141 11.76 -6.17 21.74
C VAL A 141 12.73 -4.99 21.71
N GLU A 142 12.98 -4.39 22.87
CA GLU A 142 13.94 -3.29 23.02
C GLU A 142 15.31 -3.68 22.46
N ASN A 143 15.83 -4.84 22.85
CA ASN A 143 17.11 -5.35 22.38
C ASN A 143 17.11 -5.57 20.86
N ILE A 144 15.99 -6.06 20.28
CA ILE A 144 15.86 -6.25 18.83
C ILE A 144 15.89 -4.90 18.11
N ILE A 145 15.17 -3.91 18.60
CA ILE A 145 15.14 -2.57 18.03
C ILE A 145 16.52 -1.93 18.10
N GLN A 146 17.15 -1.94 19.27
CA GLN A 146 18.46 -1.35 19.50
C GLN A 146 19.57 -1.97 18.63
N ASN A 147 19.47 -3.27 18.34
CA ASN A 147 20.40 -3.96 17.45
C ASN A 147 20.05 -3.83 15.96
N SER A 148 18.97 -3.12 15.62
CA SER A 148 18.57 -2.86 14.23
C SER A 148 19.26 -1.60 13.69
N GLN A 149 19.36 -1.49 12.36
CA GLN A 149 19.91 -0.29 11.71
C GLN A 149 18.99 0.93 11.80
N ILE A 150 17.74 0.71 12.24
CA ILE A 150 16.69 1.72 12.34
C ILE A 150 16.38 2.10 13.81
N ALA A 151 17.22 1.73 14.77
CA ALA A 151 17.07 2.09 16.19
C ALA A 151 16.86 3.60 16.40
N TYR A 152 17.50 4.42 15.57
CA TYR A 152 17.38 5.88 15.60
C TYR A 152 15.97 6.41 15.26
N LEU A 153 15.08 5.56 14.72
CA LEU A 153 13.69 5.90 14.43
C LEU A 153 12.75 5.68 15.61
N LYS A 154 13.26 5.25 16.76
CA LYS A 154 12.43 5.03 17.95
C LYS A 154 11.84 6.34 18.47
N ASN A 155 10.55 6.35 18.74
CA ASN A 155 9.78 7.47 19.32
C ASN A 155 9.88 8.79 18.54
N ILE A 156 10.02 8.73 17.22
CA ILE A 156 9.95 9.90 16.34
C ILE A 156 8.85 9.71 15.29
N ARG A 157 8.42 10.81 14.68
CA ARG A 157 7.44 10.74 13.58
C ARG A 157 7.91 9.81 12.46
N ALA A 158 7.00 9.05 11.90
CA ALA A 158 7.30 7.98 10.93
C ALA A 158 8.28 6.95 11.50
N GLY A 159 8.21 6.66 12.78
CA GLY A 159 9.15 5.82 13.51
C GLY A 159 8.53 4.58 14.13
N ILE A 160 9.20 4.09 15.15
CA ILE A 160 8.87 2.87 15.88
C ILE A 160 8.40 3.24 17.28
N PHE A 161 7.24 2.75 17.66
CA PHE A 161 6.63 2.98 18.97
C PHE A 161 6.38 1.63 19.65
N GLU A 162 6.71 1.56 20.92
CA GLU A 162 6.41 0.42 21.79
C GLU A 162 5.31 0.80 22.76
N LEU A 163 4.26 0.00 22.80
CA LEU A 163 3.14 0.17 23.71
C LEU A 163 2.90 -1.12 24.48
N SER A 164 2.52 -1.00 25.74
CA SER A 164 2.01 -2.12 26.53
C SER A 164 0.49 -2.04 26.62
N LYS A 165 -0.18 -3.17 26.45
CA LYS A 165 -1.64 -3.29 26.62
C LYS A 165 -2.09 -2.89 28.02
N ASN A 166 -1.22 -3.01 28.99
CA ASN A 166 -1.47 -2.64 30.39
C ASN A 166 -1.43 -1.12 30.61
N GLU A 167 -0.74 -0.38 29.73
CA GLU A 167 -0.55 1.07 29.79
C GLU A 167 -1.52 1.85 28.86
N ILE A 168 -2.21 1.14 27.97
CA ILE A 168 -3.14 1.74 27.02
C ILE A 168 -4.60 1.54 27.46
N SER A 169 -5.43 2.57 27.34
CA SER A 169 -6.87 2.43 27.66
C SER A 169 -7.57 1.50 26.66
N LYS A 170 -8.67 0.88 27.08
CA LYS A 170 -9.45 0.00 26.21
C LYS A 170 -9.97 0.74 24.97
N ASP A 171 -10.36 2.00 25.12
CA ASP A 171 -10.87 2.81 24.00
C ASP A 171 -9.74 3.17 23.02
N ASP A 172 -8.56 3.51 23.52
CA ASP A 172 -7.41 3.79 22.67
C ASP A 172 -6.89 2.53 21.97
N LEU A 173 -6.93 1.38 22.65
CA LEU A 173 -6.61 0.10 22.04
C LEU A 173 -7.57 -0.23 20.89
N ASN A 174 -8.87 0.03 21.08
CA ASN A 174 -9.87 -0.14 20.03
C ASN A 174 -9.62 0.82 18.88
N LEU A 175 -9.31 2.10 19.16
CA LEU A 175 -8.94 3.09 18.15
C LEU A 175 -7.70 2.62 17.37
N LEU A 176 -6.64 2.20 18.05
CA LEU A 176 -5.42 1.73 17.42
C LEU A 176 -5.67 0.53 16.50
N ASN A 177 -6.42 -0.48 16.96
CA ASN A 177 -6.79 -1.62 16.13
C ASN A 177 -7.58 -1.21 14.89
N PHE A 178 -8.35 -0.16 15.02
CA PHE A 178 -9.23 0.32 13.99
C PHE A 178 -8.49 1.14 12.92
N VAL A 179 -7.61 2.05 13.33
CA VAL A 179 -6.86 2.91 12.40
C VAL A 179 -5.65 2.20 11.77
N ALA A 180 -5.17 1.11 12.38
CA ALA A 180 -4.03 0.36 11.85
C ALA A 180 -4.30 -0.11 10.42
N THR A 181 -3.43 0.23 9.49
CA THR A 181 -3.54 -0.16 8.08
C THR A 181 -3.29 -1.65 7.89
N ILE A 182 -2.32 -2.18 8.62
CA ILE A 182 -2.00 -3.61 8.65
C ILE A 182 -1.87 -4.01 10.11
N ILE A 183 -2.49 -5.13 10.49
CA ILE A 183 -2.33 -5.75 11.80
C ILE A 183 -1.62 -7.07 11.62
N ILE A 184 -0.50 -7.25 12.32
CA ILE A 184 0.30 -8.47 12.31
C ILE A 184 0.25 -9.08 13.69
N ASP A 185 -0.45 -10.20 13.84
CA ASP A 185 -0.48 -10.96 15.08
C ASP A 185 0.62 -12.04 15.02
N ALA A 186 1.63 -11.91 15.85
CA ALA A 186 2.78 -12.81 15.86
C ALA A 186 2.36 -14.26 16.16
N ASN A 187 1.37 -14.45 17.02
CA ASN A 187 0.85 -15.78 17.37
C ASN A 187 0.09 -16.46 16.23
N LYS A 188 -0.33 -15.69 15.22
CA LYS A 188 -1.05 -16.21 14.07
C LYS A 188 -0.17 -16.48 12.85
N GLY A 189 1.15 -16.35 12.95
CA GLY A 189 2.07 -16.64 11.85
C GLY A 189 2.66 -15.42 11.14
N GLY A 190 2.62 -14.24 11.78
CA GLY A 190 3.34 -13.04 11.36
C GLY A 190 2.86 -12.45 10.02
N ILE A 191 3.80 -11.91 9.23
CA ILE A 191 3.51 -11.18 7.99
C ILE A 191 2.70 -12.01 6.99
N LYS A 192 3.05 -13.28 6.79
CA LYS A 192 2.39 -14.12 5.77
C LYS A 192 0.91 -14.33 6.08
N ASN A 193 0.60 -14.58 7.35
CA ASN A 193 -0.79 -14.77 7.74
C ASN A 193 -1.58 -13.47 7.66
N ALA A 194 -1.00 -12.35 8.09
CA ALA A 194 -1.63 -11.03 7.98
C ALA A 194 -1.96 -10.70 6.52
N LEU A 195 -1.06 -10.99 5.57
CA LEU A 195 -1.31 -10.79 4.14
C LEU A 195 -2.40 -11.71 3.59
N LYS A 196 -2.48 -12.95 4.08
CA LYS A 196 -3.53 -13.90 3.70
C LYS A 196 -4.90 -13.43 4.21
N GLU A 197 -5.00 -13.03 5.49
CA GLU A 197 -6.23 -12.50 6.07
C GLU A 197 -6.73 -11.25 5.29
N LEU A 198 -5.83 -10.32 4.94
CA LEU A 198 -6.16 -9.13 4.14
C LEU A 198 -6.64 -9.49 2.72
N GLU A 199 -6.06 -10.50 2.10
CA GLU A 199 -6.46 -10.98 0.78
C GLU A 199 -7.84 -11.65 0.82
N GLU A 200 -8.08 -12.50 1.82
CA GLU A 200 -9.36 -13.17 2.04
C GLU A 200 -10.48 -12.15 2.30
N GLU A 201 -10.22 -11.15 3.16
CA GLU A 201 -11.16 -10.05 3.44
C GLU A 201 -11.48 -9.25 2.17
N TYR A 202 -10.47 -8.96 1.36
CA TYR A 202 -10.64 -8.28 0.08
C TYR A 202 -11.49 -9.10 -0.89
N LEU A 203 -11.16 -10.38 -1.08
CA LEU A 203 -11.87 -11.27 -2.00
C LEU A 203 -13.31 -11.52 -1.57
N GLU A 204 -13.58 -11.69 -0.28
CA GLU A 204 -14.92 -11.92 0.24
C GLU A 204 -15.85 -10.76 -0.08
N LYS A 205 -15.36 -9.54 0.06
CA LYS A 205 -16.13 -8.33 -0.22
C LYS A 205 -16.44 -8.15 -1.71
N TYR A 206 -15.51 -8.53 -2.59
CA TYR A 206 -15.72 -8.40 -4.04
C TYR A 206 -16.47 -9.57 -4.65
N LYS A 207 -16.67 -10.69 -3.93
CA LYS A 207 -17.52 -11.79 -4.39
C LYS A 207 -18.98 -11.35 -4.58
N ASP A 208 -19.46 -10.43 -3.75
CA ASP A 208 -20.86 -9.95 -3.83
C ASP A 208 -21.03 -8.80 -4.85
N VAL A 209 -20.01 -7.96 -5.01
CA VAL A 209 -20.05 -6.88 -6.04
C VAL A 209 -20.13 -7.46 -7.46
N GLY A 210 -19.50 -8.61 -7.71
CA GLY A 210 -19.59 -9.30 -8.99
C GLY A 210 -20.94 -9.97 -9.28
N LYS A 211 -21.78 -10.16 -8.24
CA LYS A 211 -23.13 -10.75 -8.41
C LYS A 211 -24.22 -9.69 -8.61
N GLU A 212 -24.05 -8.48 -8.12
CA GLU A 212 -25.00 -7.39 -8.28
C GLU A 212 -24.83 -6.59 -9.58
N GLN A 213 -23.66 -6.63 -10.18
CA GLN A 213 -23.44 -6.17 -11.53
C GLN A 213 -23.52 -7.35 -12.53
N GLN A 214 -24.66 -8.01 -12.62
CA GLN A 214 -25.12 -8.36 -13.96
C GLN A 214 -25.23 -6.99 -14.66
N ILE A 215 -24.18 -6.59 -15.37
CA ILE A 215 -24.31 -5.66 -16.45
C ILE A 215 -25.35 -6.32 -17.34
N THR A 216 -26.60 -5.90 -17.22
CA THR A 216 -27.56 -6.08 -18.27
C THR A 216 -26.88 -5.37 -19.42
N LEU A 217 -26.19 -6.14 -20.26
CA LEU A 217 -25.90 -5.71 -21.61
C LEU A 217 -27.27 -5.33 -22.10
N ILE A 218 -27.58 -4.04 -22.11
CA ILE A 218 -28.67 -3.53 -22.87
C ILE A 218 -28.24 -3.93 -24.28
N GLU A 219 -28.73 -5.09 -24.73
CA GLU A 219 -28.76 -5.41 -26.14
C GLU A 219 -29.65 -4.32 -26.71
N ASN A 220 -29.06 -3.18 -27.04
CA ASN A 220 -29.66 -2.25 -27.94
C ASN A 220 -29.81 -3.02 -29.23
N GLU A 221 -31.03 -3.48 -29.50
CA GLU A 221 -31.43 -4.10 -30.77
C GLU A 221 -31.27 -3.15 -31.97
N ASN A 222 -30.78 -1.96 -31.75
CA ASN A 222 -30.28 -1.09 -32.81
C ASN A 222 -28.83 -1.46 -33.11
N ASN A 223 -28.65 -2.52 -33.88
CA ASN A 223 -27.43 -2.86 -34.61
C ASN A 223 -27.12 -1.78 -35.67
N GLU A 224 -26.91 -0.56 -35.25
CA GLU A 224 -25.99 0.31 -35.94
C GLU A 224 -24.59 -0.09 -35.43
N ASN A 225 -23.96 -1.00 -36.17
CA ASN A 225 -22.53 -1.20 -36.14
C ASN A 225 -21.87 0.13 -36.48
N ILE A 226 -21.75 1.01 -35.52
CA ILE A 226 -20.87 2.17 -35.65
C ILE A 226 -19.46 1.58 -35.61
N ASP A 227 -18.96 1.22 -36.75
CA ASP A 227 -17.57 0.81 -36.94
C ASP A 227 -16.72 2.09 -36.82
N ILE A 228 -16.57 2.58 -35.57
CA ILE A 228 -15.82 3.80 -35.23
C ILE A 228 -14.36 3.70 -35.69
N LEU A 229 -13.95 2.51 -36.13
CA LEU A 229 -12.58 2.24 -36.61
C LEU A 229 -12.47 2.15 -38.13
N GLU A 230 -13.48 2.55 -38.88
CA GLU A 230 -13.35 2.63 -40.35
C GLU A 230 -12.34 3.68 -40.85
N ASN A 231 -11.92 4.61 -39.98
CA ASN A 231 -10.86 5.57 -40.28
C ASN A 231 -9.62 5.36 -39.40
N ILE A 232 -9.00 4.17 -39.49
CA ILE A 232 -7.73 3.86 -38.83
C ILE A 232 -6.60 4.81 -39.28
N ASP A 233 -6.71 5.37 -40.48
CA ASP A 233 -5.68 6.24 -41.09
C ASP A 233 -5.40 7.54 -40.32
N ASN A 234 -6.33 7.99 -39.48
CA ASN A 234 -6.18 9.23 -38.68
C ASN A 234 -5.78 8.99 -37.22
N LEU A 235 -5.62 7.72 -36.80
CA LEU A 235 -5.25 7.41 -35.43
C LEU A 235 -3.73 7.45 -35.24
N LYS A 236 -3.30 7.96 -34.09
CA LYS A 236 -1.87 8.09 -33.75
C LYS A 236 -1.44 7.03 -32.74
N TYR A 237 -0.20 6.58 -32.85
CA TYR A 237 0.41 5.65 -31.91
C TYR A 237 -0.38 4.35 -31.70
N TYR A 238 -0.82 3.76 -32.81
CA TYR A 238 -1.53 2.49 -32.82
C TYR A 238 -0.69 1.36 -32.19
N ASN A 239 -1.34 0.56 -31.37
CA ASN A 239 -0.82 -0.72 -30.89
C ASN A 239 -1.89 -1.82 -31.12
N GLU A 240 -1.57 -3.07 -30.78
CA GLU A 240 -2.47 -4.22 -31.02
C GLU A 240 -3.88 -4.06 -30.42
N TYR A 241 -4.05 -3.15 -29.45
CA TYR A 241 -5.28 -3.00 -28.66
C TYR A 241 -6.03 -1.70 -28.92
N GLY A 242 -5.37 -0.67 -29.41
CA GLY A 242 -5.98 0.62 -29.62
C GLY A 242 -5.02 1.70 -30.13
N ALA A 243 -5.52 2.93 -30.21
CA ALA A 243 -4.77 4.08 -30.67
C ALA A 243 -5.33 5.39 -30.10
N PHE A 244 -4.55 6.46 -30.16
CA PHE A 244 -5.03 7.80 -29.82
C PHE A 244 -5.79 8.44 -30.97
N SER A 245 -6.83 9.21 -30.64
CA SER A 245 -7.49 10.10 -31.59
C SER A 245 -6.51 11.09 -32.21
N GLU A 246 -6.86 11.69 -33.34
CA GLU A 246 -6.01 12.65 -34.06
C GLU A 246 -5.60 13.84 -33.19
N ASP A 247 -6.52 14.33 -32.36
CA ASP A 247 -6.29 15.44 -31.40
C ASP A 247 -5.60 14.98 -30.10
N GLY A 248 -5.39 13.68 -29.90
CA GLY A 248 -4.71 13.09 -28.75
C GLY A 248 -5.48 13.16 -27.43
N LYS A 249 -6.78 13.48 -27.45
CA LYS A 249 -7.61 13.59 -26.25
C LYS A 249 -8.23 12.29 -25.81
N GLU A 250 -8.44 11.37 -26.73
CA GLU A 250 -9.08 10.08 -26.49
C GLU A 250 -8.15 8.93 -26.86
N TYR A 251 -8.24 7.84 -26.13
CA TYR A 251 -7.62 6.58 -26.48
C TYR A 251 -8.70 5.56 -26.80
N LEU A 252 -8.78 5.15 -28.06
CA LEU A 252 -9.77 4.23 -28.59
C LEU A 252 -9.27 2.80 -28.44
N ILE A 253 -10.07 1.93 -27.84
CA ILE A 253 -9.73 0.52 -27.62
C ILE A 253 -10.76 -0.34 -28.33
N LYS A 254 -10.30 -1.26 -29.17
CA LYS A 254 -11.15 -2.26 -29.80
C LYS A 254 -11.16 -3.56 -29.02
N VAL A 255 -12.28 -3.88 -28.40
CA VAL A 255 -12.47 -5.13 -27.65
C VAL A 255 -13.46 -6.02 -28.37
N ASN A 256 -13.07 -7.22 -28.72
CA ASN A 256 -13.94 -8.25 -29.28
C ASN A 256 -13.64 -9.61 -28.61
N LYS A 257 -14.38 -10.66 -28.99
CA LYS A 257 -14.22 -12.00 -28.43
C LYS A 257 -12.84 -12.60 -28.69
N GLU A 258 -12.19 -12.21 -29.76
CA GLU A 258 -10.92 -12.72 -30.26
C GLU A 258 -9.74 -11.91 -29.72
N ASN A 259 -9.94 -10.60 -29.52
CA ASN A 259 -8.90 -9.67 -29.06
C ASN A 259 -9.23 -9.17 -27.66
N ARG A 260 -8.84 -9.97 -26.64
CA ARG A 260 -9.00 -9.59 -25.24
C ARG A 260 -7.79 -8.79 -24.77
N LEU A 261 -8.06 -7.73 -24.02
CA LEU A 261 -6.98 -6.96 -23.38
C LEU A 261 -6.18 -7.85 -22.41
N PRO A 262 -4.85 -7.72 -22.37
CA PRO A 262 -3.99 -8.51 -21.49
C PRO A 262 -4.19 -8.19 -20.01
N THR A 263 -4.78 -7.03 -19.71
CA THR A 263 -5.08 -6.56 -18.36
C THR A 263 -6.31 -5.64 -18.40
N ILE A 264 -6.91 -5.41 -17.23
CA ILE A 264 -8.00 -4.45 -17.09
C ILE A 264 -7.42 -3.03 -17.16
N TRP A 265 -7.92 -2.25 -18.12
CA TRP A 265 -7.58 -0.84 -18.26
C TRP A 265 -8.67 0.00 -17.62
N SER A 266 -8.30 0.87 -16.71
CA SER A 266 -9.21 1.78 -16.05
C SER A 266 -8.70 3.22 -16.15
N ASN A 267 -9.62 4.15 -16.34
CA ASN A 267 -9.34 5.58 -16.33
C ASN A 267 -10.13 6.21 -15.17
N ILE A 268 -9.42 6.87 -14.24
CA ILE A 268 -10.05 7.56 -13.12
C ILE A 268 -10.20 9.02 -13.52
N MET A 269 -11.44 9.46 -13.74
CA MET A 269 -11.78 10.86 -13.96
C MET A 269 -12.17 11.52 -12.65
N GLN A 270 -11.44 12.56 -12.24
CA GLN A 270 -11.78 13.40 -11.10
C GLN A 270 -12.40 14.70 -11.59
N MET A 271 -13.67 14.93 -11.27
CA MET A 271 -14.28 16.25 -11.47
C MET A 271 -13.96 17.17 -10.30
N LYS A 272 -13.45 18.36 -10.60
CA LYS A 272 -13.08 19.37 -9.59
C LYS A 272 -14.25 20.01 -8.87
N ASN A 273 -15.47 19.94 -9.42
CA ASN A 273 -16.65 20.60 -8.87
C ASN A 273 -17.84 19.63 -8.87
N LEU A 274 -18.01 18.90 -7.79
CA LEU A 274 -19.32 18.44 -7.35
C LEU A 274 -19.60 19.21 -6.04
N GLU A 275 -20.08 20.43 -6.21
CA GLU A 275 -20.84 21.12 -5.17
C GLU A 275 -22.22 20.46 -5.12
N HIS A 276 -22.48 19.73 -4.02
CA HIS A 276 -23.81 19.50 -3.47
C HIS A 276 -23.69 19.35 -1.95
#